data_4f9ce4d37598cd907096cf00bea8dad1
#
_entry.id   4f9ce4d37598cd907096cf00bea8dad1
#
_cell.length_a   1.000
_cell.length_b   1.000
_cell.length_c   1.000
_cell.angle_alpha   90.00
_cell.angle_beta   90.00
_cell.angle_gamma   90.00
#
_symmetry.space_group_name_H-M   'P 1'
#
loop_
_entity.id
_entity.type
_entity.pdbx_description
1 polymer ?
#
loop_
_entity_poly.entity_id
_entity_poly.type
_entity_poly.pdbx_seq_one_letter_code
_entity_poly.pdbx_strand_id
1 'polypeptide(L)'
;MHRPSDYPSTLLWLLDETHVTVTAGTAIAILWTQKAHCLWFAAGALGSTLIARIIKKMIRQPRPPPSSPTTKAAPVRPKQTYGMPSTHSTALGFYFTYMWPLLPLATSSVWGERAALAVITGLTLWSRVELGYHTVTQVMVGTAVGVNSALGWKALWNSNSAIEIQLQTLIDTVRDKVVSRFS
;
A
#
# COMPACT_ATOMS: atom_id res chain seq x y z
N MET A 1 16.49 -11.60 -0.88
CA MET A 1 16.38 -10.37 -0.07
C MET A 1 17.57 -9.50 -0.38
N HIS A 2 17.39 -8.20 -0.61
CA HIS A 2 18.51 -7.27 -0.77
C HIS A 2 19.09 -6.96 0.59
N ARG A 3 20.41 -6.82 0.63
CA ARG A 3 21.12 -6.44 1.85
C ARG A 3 21.09 -4.92 2.00
N PRO A 4 21.10 -4.38 3.23
CA PRO A 4 21.22 -2.93 3.45
C PRO A 4 22.41 -2.30 2.74
N SER A 5 23.51 -3.08 2.60
CA SER A 5 24.74 -2.67 1.89
C SER A 5 24.56 -2.43 0.39
N ASP A 6 23.48 -2.92 -0.21
CA ASP A 6 23.20 -2.74 -1.64
C ASP A 6 22.58 -1.36 -1.94
N TYR A 7 22.22 -0.59 -0.91
CA TYR A 7 21.54 0.70 -1.01
C TYR A 7 22.47 1.87 -0.66
N PRO A 8 22.23 3.05 -1.22
CA PRO A 8 22.99 4.27 -0.88
C PRO A 8 22.86 4.67 0.59
N SER A 9 21.80 4.27 1.26
CA SER A 9 21.59 4.48 2.69
C SER A 9 20.63 3.43 3.28
N THR A 10 20.78 3.16 4.58
CA THR A 10 19.89 2.28 5.35
C THR A 10 18.44 2.78 5.31
N LEU A 11 18.23 4.10 5.29
CA LEU A 11 16.89 4.69 5.17
C LEU A 11 16.22 4.28 3.86
N LEU A 12 16.92 4.37 2.74
CA LEU A 12 16.38 3.99 1.43
C LEU A 12 16.07 2.48 1.36
N TRP A 13 16.88 1.65 2.00
CA TRP A 13 16.59 0.23 2.15
C TRP A 13 15.29 0.00 2.94
N LEU A 14 15.13 0.63 4.11
CA LEU A 14 13.91 0.53 4.93
C LEU A 14 12.67 0.99 4.16
N LEU A 15 12.79 2.10 3.42
CA LEU A 15 11.70 2.62 2.61
C LEU A 15 11.36 1.72 1.40
N ASP A 16 12.31 0.99 0.85
CA ASP A 16 12.04 0.00 -0.21
C ASP A 16 11.33 -1.24 0.32
N GLU A 17 11.63 -1.66 1.54
CA GLU A 17 11.02 -2.80 2.21
C GLU A 17 9.70 -2.45 2.94
N THR A 18 9.22 -1.21 2.87
CA THR A 18 7.95 -0.76 3.49
C THR A 18 6.76 -1.65 3.08
N HIS A 19 6.77 -2.21 1.87
CA HIS A 19 5.73 -3.13 1.41
C HIS A 19 5.65 -4.41 2.26
N VAL A 20 6.77 -4.92 2.77
CA VAL A 20 6.81 -6.10 3.65
C VAL A 20 6.18 -5.74 5.00
N THR A 21 6.61 -4.62 5.59
CA THR A 21 6.08 -4.15 6.89
C THR A 21 4.58 -3.90 6.85
N VAL A 22 4.10 -3.22 5.79
CA VAL A 22 2.68 -2.89 5.63
C VAL A 22 1.85 -4.16 5.40
N THR A 23 2.33 -5.09 4.57
CA THR A 23 1.64 -6.37 4.32
C THR A 23 1.60 -7.22 5.59
N ALA A 24 2.71 -7.35 6.31
CA ALA A 24 2.76 -8.07 7.58
C ALA A 24 1.84 -7.46 8.63
N GLY A 25 1.89 -6.13 8.79
CA GLY A 25 1.00 -5.41 9.71
C GLY A 25 -0.48 -5.61 9.39
N THR A 26 -0.85 -5.59 8.10
CA THR A 26 -2.22 -5.86 7.66
C THR A 26 -2.64 -7.30 7.98
N ALA A 27 -1.78 -8.28 7.71
CA ALA A 27 -2.05 -9.68 8.04
C ALA A 27 -2.22 -9.89 9.55
N ILE A 28 -1.35 -9.29 10.37
CA ILE A 28 -1.46 -9.33 11.83
C ILE A 28 -2.77 -8.70 12.29
N ALA A 29 -3.14 -7.53 11.73
CA ALA A 29 -4.40 -6.86 12.07
C ALA A 29 -5.63 -7.73 11.76
N ILE A 30 -5.64 -8.44 10.62
CA ILE A 30 -6.71 -9.37 10.25
C ILE A 30 -6.81 -10.52 11.26
N LEU A 31 -5.68 -11.17 11.55
CA LEU A 31 -5.62 -12.33 12.44
C LEU A 31 -5.98 -11.96 13.89
N TRP A 32 -5.53 -10.79 14.34
CA TRP A 32 -5.75 -10.32 15.70
C TRP A 32 -7.17 -9.81 15.94
N THR A 33 -7.67 -8.97 15.04
CA THR A 33 -8.96 -8.32 15.22
C THR A 33 -10.14 -9.18 14.77
N GLN A 34 -9.92 -10.04 13.78
CA GLN A 34 -10.95 -10.87 13.13
C GLN A 34 -12.18 -10.06 12.68
N LYS A 35 -11.97 -8.79 12.30
CA LYS A 35 -13.02 -7.87 11.86
C LYS A 35 -13.16 -7.86 10.34
N ALA A 36 -14.41 -7.91 9.89
CA ALA A 36 -14.77 -7.82 8.47
C ALA A 36 -14.14 -6.60 7.79
N HIS A 37 -14.10 -5.45 8.46
CA HIS A 37 -13.51 -4.22 7.93
C HIS A 37 -12.01 -4.35 7.61
N CYS A 38 -11.23 -5.09 8.43
CA CYS A 38 -9.81 -5.34 8.15
C CYS A 38 -9.62 -6.20 6.90
N LEU A 39 -10.45 -7.21 6.72
CA LEU A 39 -10.44 -8.06 5.53
C LEU A 39 -10.84 -7.27 4.28
N TRP A 40 -11.90 -6.44 4.39
CA TRP A 40 -12.34 -5.54 3.33
C TRP A 40 -11.24 -4.56 2.90
N PHE A 41 -10.59 -3.92 3.87
CA PHE A 41 -9.45 -3.05 3.64
C PHE A 41 -8.33 -3.75 2.86
N ALA A 42 -7.94 -4.96 3.28
CA ALA A 42 -6.89 -5.73 2.62
C ALA A 42 -7.28 -6.10 1.18
N ALA A 43 -8.54 -6.49 0.95
CA ALA A 43 -9.05 -6.78 -0.39
C ALA A 43 -8.98 -5.55 -1.30
N GLY A 44 -9.34 -4.37 -0.80
CA GLY A 44 -9.22 -3.11 -1.53
C GLY A 44 -7.78 -2.72 -1.85
N ALA A 45 -6.87 -2.91 -0.89
CA ALA A 45 -5.45 -2.66 -1.09
C ALA A 45 -4.86 -3.55 -2.21
N LEU A 46 -5.17 -4.85 -2.20
CA LEU A 46 -4.78 -5.78 -3.26
C LEU A 46 -5.43 -5.41 -4.60
N GLY A 47 -6.73 -5.10 -4.60
CA GLY A 47 -7.48 -4.67 -5.78
C GLY A 47 -6.88 -3.42 -6.42
N SER A 48 -6.50 -2.42 -5.62
CA SER A 48 -5.87 -1.20 -6.13
C SER A 48 -4.54 -1.47 -6.84
N THR A 49 -3.72 -2.38 -6.31
CA THR A 49 -2.47 -2.78 -6.95
C THR A 49 -2.70 -3.58 -8.24
N LEU A 50 -3.76 -4.38 -8.29
CA LEU A 50 -4.17 -5.11 -9.49
C LEU A 50 -4.63 -4.14 -10.59
N ILE A 51 -5.45 -3.15 -10.24
CA ILE A 51 -5.86 -2.06 -11.16
C ILE A 51 -4.62 -1.37 -11.73
N ALA A 52 -3.65 -1.01 -10.88
CA ALA A 52 -2.40 -0.41 -11.34
C ALA A 52 -1.63 -1.31 -12.31
N ARG A 53 -1.61 -2.63 -12.09
CA ARG A 53 -0.95 -3.58 -12.99
C ARG A 53 -1.66 -3.68 -14.35
N ILE A 54 -2.99 -3.62 -14.36
CA ILE A 54 -3.79 -3.61 -15.61
C ILE A 54 -3.51 -2.32 -16.40
N ILE A 55 -3.63 -1.15 -15.75
CA ILE A 55 -3.35 0.15 -16.36
C ILE A 55 -1.91 0.20 -16.92
N LYS A 56 -0.96 -0.35 -16.18
CA LYS A 56 0.45 -0.45 -16.58
C LYS A 56 0.64 -1.20 -17.90
N LYS A 57 -0.10 -2.29 -18.09
CA LYS A 57 -0.07 -3.07 -19.35
C LYS A 57 -0.72 -2.33 -20.52
N MET A 58 -1.64 -1.41 -20.24
CA MET A 58 -2.30 -0.58 -21.26
C MET A 58 -1.40 0.59 -21.68
N ILE A 59 -0.85 1.34 -20.73
CA ILE A 59 -0.04 2.54 -20.99
C ILE A 59 1.35 2.18 -21.54
N ARG A 60 1.97 1.11 -21.06
CA ARG A 60 3.29 0.60 -21.47
C ARG A 60 4.43 1.63 -21.43
N GLN A 61 4.34 2.63 -20.59
CA GLN A 61 5.38 3.63 -20.46
C GLN A 61 6.66 3.03 -19.85
N PRO A 62 7.85 3.26 -20.46
CA PRO A 62 9.11 2.75 -19.93
C PRO A 62 9.45 3.42 -18.57
N ARG A 63 10.31 2.77 -17.82
CA ARG A 63 10.94 3.34 -16.62
C ARG A 63 12.04 4.33 -17.01
N PRO A 64 12.47 5.21 -16.08
CA PRO A 64 13.65 6.03 -16.32
C PRO A 64 14.87 5.12 -16.62
N PRO A 65 15.75 5.54 -17.55
CA PRO A 65 16.98 4.81 -17.81
C PRO A 65 17.89 4.81 -16.57
N PRO A 66 18.70 3.76 -16.35
CA PRO A 66 19.56 3.62 -15.16
C PRO A 66 20.54 4.77 -14.93
N SER A 67 20.88 5.51 -15.96
CA SER A 67 21.84 6.63 -15.97
C SER A 67 21.19 8.00 -16.14
N SER A 68 19.90 8.15 -15.79
CA SER A 68 19.25 9.46 -15.89
C SER A 68 19.91 10.46 -14.95
N PRO A 69 20.25 11.69 -15.44
CA PRO A 69 20.86 12.73 -14.59
C PRO A 69 19.96 13.21 -13.44
N THR A 70 18.69 12.84 -13.42
CA THR A 70 17.76 13.13 -12.34
C THR A 70 17.81 12.10 -11.20
N THR A 71 18.53 11.00 -11.37
CA THR A 71 18.67 9.96 -10.36
C THR A 71 20.11 9.86 -9.88
N LYS A 72 20.34 10.17 -8.61
CA LYS A 72 21.68 10.12 -7.98
C LYS A 72 22.20 8.70 -7.80
N ALA A 73 21.35 7.69 -7.94
CA ALA A 73 21.72 6.28 -7.78
C ALA A 73 21.10 5.42 -8.88
N ALA A 74 21.87 4.46 -9.40
CA ALA A 74 21.32 3.41 -10.25
C ALA A 74 20.30 2.58 -9.46
N PRO A 75 19.19 2.11 -10.08
CA PRO A 75 18.21 1.30 -9.38
C PRO A 75 18.87 0.02 -8.86
N VAL A 76 18.69 -0.24 -7.58
CA VAL A 76 19.25 -1.42 -6.89
C VAL A 76 18.71 -2.73 -7.51
N ARG A 77 17.50 -2.67 -8.06
CA ARG A 77 16.89 -3.76 -8.84
C ARG A 77 16.32 -3.22 -10.14
N PRO A 78 16.97 -3.46 -11.29
CA PRO A 78 16.36 -3.20 -12.57
C PRO A 78 15.07 -4.01 -12.70
N LYS A 79 13.93 -3.34 -12.80
CA LYS A 79 12.64 -4.01 -13.00
C LYS A 79 12.30 -4.00 -14.50
N GLN A 80 12.07 -5.16 -15.08
CA GLN A 80 11.71 -5.32 -16.51
C GLN A 80 10.26 -4.93 -16.83
N THR A 81 9.49 -4.42 -15.84
CA THR A 81 8.09 -4.02 -16.02
C THR A 81 7.98 -2.55 -16.38
N TYR A 82 6.89 -2.17 -17.07
CA TYR A 82 6.57 -0.78 -17.37
C TYR A 82 6.55 0.11 -16.11
N GLY A 83 6.73 1.43 -16.31
CA GLY A 83 6.85 2.40 -15.21
C GLY A 83 5.54 2.98 -14.71
N MET A 84 4.56 3.25 -15.59
CA MET A 84 3.34 3.98 -15.25
C MET A 84 2.10 3.08 -15.23
N PRO A 85 1.27 3.19 -14.18
CA PRO A 85 1.49 3.88 -12.91
C PRO A 85 2.45 3.11 -11.98
N SER A 86 3.03 3.79 -10.98
CA SER A 86 3.80 3.15 -9.94
C SER A 86 2.90 2.32 -9.01
N THR A 87 3.07 1.01 -8.99
CA THR A 87 2.25 0.11 -8.15
C THR A 87 2.45 0.35 -6.65
N HIS A 88 3.69 0.66 -6.21
CA HIS A 88 3.96 1.03 -4.82
C HIS A 88 3.25 2.33 -4.44
N SER A 89 3.31 3.34 -5.31
CA SER A 89 2.63 4.61 -5.06
C SER A 89 1.11 4.45 -5.05
N THR A 90 0.56 3.53 -5.85
CA THR A 90 -0.87 3.19 -5.81
C THR A 90 -1.26 2.56 -4.47
N ALA A 91 -0.49 1.59 -3.99
CA ALA A 91 -0.72 1.01 -2.67
C ALA A 91 -0.66 2.07 -1.57
N LEU A 92 0.40 2.91 -1.56
CA LEU A 92 0.55 3.98 -0.56
C LEU A 92 -0.59 5.00 -0.61
N GLY A 93 -1.01 5.44 -1.80
CA GLY A 93 -2.16 6.33 -1.95
C GLY A 93 -3.44 5.70 -1.41
N PHE A 94 -3.66 4.40 -1.66
CA PHE A 94 -4.78 3.66 -1.09
C PHE A 94 -4.71 3.61 0.44
N TYR A 95 -3.58 3.15 1.00
CA TYR A 95 -3.39 3.05 2.45
C TYR A 95 -3.56 4.39 3.15
N PHE A 96 -2.90 5.43 2.66
CA PHE A 96 -2.99 6.77 3.21
C PHE A 96 -4.43 7.26 3.25
N THR A 97 -5.13 7.23 2.11
CA THR A 97 -6.49 7.77 1.98
C THR A 97 -7.50 6.96 2.80
N TYR A 98 -7.34 5.64 2.85
CA TYR A 98 -8.26 4.79 3.59
C TYR A 98 -8.05 4.91 5.11
N MET A 99 -6.80 4.92 5.57
CA MET A 99 -6.44 4.94 6.99
C MET A 99 -6.60 6.31 7.64
N TRP A 100 -6.34 7.39 6.89
CA TRP A 100 -6.36 8.75 7.43
C TRP A 100 -7.60 9.10 8.27
N PRO A 101 -8.84 8.86 7.81
CA PRO A 101 -10.02 9.16 8.58
C PRO A 101 -10.33 8.14 9.69
N LEU A 102 -9.67 6.99 9.72
CA LEU A 102 -9.82 6.00 10.77
C LEU A 102 -8.97 6.31 12.01
N LEU A 103 -7.95 7.17 11.85
CA LEU A 103 -7.14 7.63 12.97
C LEU A 103 -7.96 8.62 13.82
N PRO A 104 -8.06 8.40 15.13
CA PRO A 104 -8.95 9.20 16.01
C PRO A 104 -8.57 10.69 16.01
N LEU A 105 -9.53 11.58 16.27
CA LEU A 105 -9.36 13.04 16.24
C LEU A 105 -9.10 13.66 17.65
N ALA A 106 -9.22 12.87 18.72
CA ALA A 106 -9.53 13.42 20.05
C ALA A 106 -8.39 13.43 21.09
N THR A 107 -7.17 12.98 20.76
CA THR A 107 -6.07 12.97 21.74
C THR A 107 -4.80 13.63 21.20
N SER A 108 -3.93 14.14 22.07
CA SER A 108 -2.65 14.78 21.69
C SER A 108 -1.69 13.86 20.93
N SER A 109 -1.83 12.53 21.08
CA SER A 109 -1.07 11.51 20.32
C SER A 109 -1.51 11.39 18.85
N VAL A 110 -2.72 11.81 18.53
CA VAL A 110 -3.33 11.68 17.18
C VAL A 110 -2.58 12.44 16.09
N TRP A 111 -2.10 13.63 16.42
CA TRP A 111 -1.27 14.39 15.49
C TRP A 111 0.04 13.65 15.17
N GLY A 112 0.59 12.93 16.17
CA GLY A 112 1.75 12.08 15.97
C GLY A 112 1.50 10.93 14.99
N GLU A 113 0.39 10.21 15.11
CA GLU A 113 0.04 9.08 14.24
C GLU A 113 -0.23 9.54 12.79
N ARG A 114 -0.99 10.61 12.62
CA ARG A 114 -1.24 11.20 11.30
C ARG A 114 0.02 11.76 10.67
N ALA A 115 0.83 12.47 11.45
CA ALA A 115 2.11 12.97 10.98
C ALA A 115 3.04 11.82 10.59
N ALA A 116 3.12 10.76 11.39
CA ALA A 116 3.89 9.56 11.07
C ALA A 116 3.42 8.92 9.78
N LEU A 117 2.11 8.73 9.60
CA LEU A 117 1.53 8.19 8.36
C LEU A 117 1.88 9.05 7.15
N ALA A 118 1.76 10.39 7.28
CA ALA A 118 2.08 11.32 6.20
C ALA A 118 3.57 11.30 5.86
N VAL A 119 4.44 11.33 6.89
CA VAL A 119 5.90 11.33 6.72
C VAL A 119 6.36 10.01 6.09
N ILE A 120 5.93 8.86 6.61
CA ILE A 120 6.31 7.55 6.06
C ILE A 120 5.83 7.43 4.61
N THR A 121 4.59 7.84 4.32
CA THR A 121 4.05 7.83 2.95
C THR A 121 4.87 8.73 2.03
N GLY A 122 5.11 9.97 2.42
CA GLY A 122 5.88 10.93 1.63
C GLY A 122 7.31 10.47 1.37
N LEU A 123 8.02 10.01 2.40
CA LEU A 123 9.39 9.48 2.27
C LEU A 123 9.44 8.23 1.39
N THR A 124 8.44 7.35 1.49
CA THR A 124 8.39 6.16 0.62
C THR A 124 8.10 6.54 -0.82
N LEU A 125 7.21 7.50 -1.09
CA LEU A 125 6.97 8.01 -2.45
C LEU A 125 8.24 8.67 -3.03
N TRP A 126 8.93 9.51 -2.24
CA TRP A 126 10.19 10.11 -2.62
C TRP A 126 11.26 9.06 -2.95
N SER A 127 11.38 8.01 -2.13
CA SER A 127 12.37 6.95 -2.35
C SER A 127 12.20 6.23 -3.69
N ARG A 128 10.97 6.20 -4.28
CA ARG A 128 10.74 5.59 -5.61
C ARG A 128 11.43 6.36 -6.73
N VAL A 129 11.52 7.68 -6.56
CA VAL A 129 12.21 8.57 -7.51
C VAL A 129 13.71 8.53 -7.25
N GLU A 130 14.13 8.66 -5.99
CA GLU A 130 15.54 8.67 -5.59
C GLU A 130 16.27 7.37 -5.98
N LEU A 131 15.62 6.21 -5.82
CA LEU A 131 16.15 4.91 -6.25
C LEU A 131 16.05 4.66 -7.76
N GLY A 132 15.58 5.62 -8.55
CA GLY A 132 15.50 5.50 -10.01
C GLY A 132 14.46 4.50 -10.52
N TYR A 133 13.55 4.03 -9.68
CA TYR A 133 12.52 3.08 -10.10
C TYR A 133 11.42 3.72 -10.94
N HIS A 134 11.13 5.00 -10.68
CA HIS A 134 10.03 5.73 -11.30
C HIS A 134 10.36 7.21 -11.48
N THR A 135 9.72 7.85 -12.48
CA THR A 135 9.68 9.30 -12.59
C THR A 135 8.67 9.88 -11.59
N VAL A 136 8.78 11.17 -11.30
CA VAL A 136 7.80 11.89 -10.46
C VAL A 136 6.39 11.72 -11.00
N THR A 137 6.18 11.85 -12.31
CA THR A 137 4.89 11.68 -12.97
C THR A 137 4.31 10.28 -12.74
N GLN A 138 5.14 9.23 -12.85
CA GLN A 138 4.71 7.84 -12.60
C GLN A 138 4.27 7.62 -11.14
N VAL A 139 4.94 8.27 -10.20
CA VAL A 139 4.59 8.27 -8.78
C VAL A 139 3.28 9.01 -8.54
N MET A 140 3.13 10.22 -9.09
CA MET A 140 1.90 11.03 -8.94
C MET A 140 0.66 10.33 -9.50
N VAL A 141 0.75 9.80 -10.73
CA VAL A 141 -0.35 9.03 -11.34
C VAL A 141 -0.67 7.78 -10.52
N GLY A 142 0.37 7.07 -10.04
CA GLY A 142 0.17 5.92 -9.15
C GLY A 142 -0.58 6.31 -7.87
N THR A 143 -0.16 7.37 -7.21
CA THR A 143 -0.83 7.89 -6.00
C THR A 143 -2.29 8.28 -6.29
N ALA A 144 -2.56 8.97 -7.39
CA ALA A 144 -3.92 9.35 -7.79
C ALA A 144 -4.81 8.12 -8.02
N VAL A 145 -4.31 7.09 -8.68
CA VAL A 145 -5.04 5.81 -8.84
C VAL A 145 -5.35 5.19 -7.47
N GLY A 146 -4.40 5.19 -6.55
CA GLY A 146 -4.60 4.67 -5.20
C GLY A 146 -5.64 5.43 -4.40
N VAL A 147 -5.57 6.77 -4.43
CA VAL A 147 -6.54 7.67 -3.77
C VAL A 147 -7.96 7.39 -4.27
N ASN A 148 -8.16 7.41 -5.59
CA ASN A 148 -9.49 7.18 -6.17
C ASN A 148 -10.01 5.77 -5.87
N SER A 149 -9.14 4.76 -5.90
CA SER A 149 -9.50 3.39 -5.50
C SER A 149 -9.95 3.33 -4.05
N ALA A 150 -9.26 4.01 -3.13
CA ALA A 150 -9.62 4.03 -1.71
C ALA A 150 -10.96 4.72 -1.46
N LEU A 151 -11.20 5.86 -2.11
CA LEU A 151 -12.45 6.60 -1.99
C LEU A 151 -13.64 5.75 -2.48
N GLY A 152 -13.53 5.14 -3.67
CA GLY A 152 -14.57 4.26 -4.21
C GLY A 152 -14.79 3.02 -3.34
N TRP A 153 -13.71 2.38 -2.87
CA TRP A 153 -13.79 1.20 -2.02
C TRP A 153 -14.44 1.47 -0.66
N LYS A 154 -14.14 2.64 -0.08
CA LYS A 154 -14.76 3.10 1.17
C LYS A 154 -16.23 3.48 0.96
N ALA A 155 -16.56 4.10 -0.16
CA ALA A 155 -17.95 4.42 -0.50
C ALA A 155 -18.80 3.14 -0.62
N LEU A 156 -18.28 2.08 -1.25
CA LEU A 156 -18.93 0.78 -1.32
C LEU A 156 -19.17 0.16 0.07
N TRP A 157 -18.20 0.24 0.97
CA TRP A 157 -18.37 -0.21 2.35
C TRP A 157 -19.49 0.52 3.07
N ASN A 158 -19.50 1.85 2.96
CA ASN A 158 -20.46 2.69 3.67
C ASN A 158 -21.89 2.61 3.08
N SER A 159 -22.02 2.23 1.81
CA SER A 159 -23.33 2.16 1.14
C SER A 159 -24.04 0.82 1.32
N ASN A 160 -23.36 -0.22 1.81
CA ASN A 160 -23.94 -1.57 1.85
C ASN A 160 -23.55 -2.34 3.12
N SER A 161 -24.39 -2.23 4.14
CA SER A 161 -24.22 -2.95 5.41
C SER A 161 -24.23 -4.49 5.27
N ALA A 162 -24.84 -5.02 4.21
CA ALA A 162 -24.83 -6.47 3.96
C ALA A 162 -23.43 -7.02 3.72
N ILE A 163 -22.50 -6.22 3.19
CA ILE A 163 -21.10 -6.61 2.99
C ILE A 163 -20.45 -6.92 4.34
N GLU A 164 -20.63 -6.04 5.33
CA GLU A 164 -20.06 -6.23 6.67
C GLU A 164 -20.62 -7.50 7.31
N ILE A 165 -21.94 -7.68 7.29
CA ILE A 165 -22.62 -8.85 7.88
C ILE A 165 -22.13 -10.14 7.24
N GLN A 166 -22.10 -10.22 5.90
CA GLN A 166 -21.68 -11.43 5.19
C GLN A 166 -20.21 -11.77 5.46
N LEU A 167 -19.31 -10.76 5.43
CA LEU A 167 -17.90 -10.98 5.71
C LEU A 167 -17.66 -11.39 7.16
N GLN A 168 -18.37 -10.78 8.12
CA GLN A 168 -18.23 -11.15 9.53
C GLN A 168 -18.74 -12.56 9.78
N THR A 169 -19.87 -12.94 9.21
CA THR A 169 -20.42 -14.30 9.30
C THR A 169 -19.44 -15.34 8.73
N LEU A 170 -18.79 -15.01 7.61
CA LEU A 170 -17.76 -15.88 7.03
C LEU A 170 -16.56 -16.08 7.97
N ILE A 171 -16.05 -14.97 8.53
CA ILE A 171 -14.92 -15.00 9.48
C ILE A 171 -15.28 -15.85 10.70
N ASP A 172 -16.45 -15.63 11.30
CA ASP A 172 -16.89 -16.37 12.48
C ASP A 172 -17.08 -17.85 12.18
N THR A 173 -17.65 -18.19 11.03
CA THR A 173 -17.81 -19.60 10.58
C THR A 173 -16.44 -20.29 10.42
N VAL A 174 -15.46 -19.62 9.84
CA VAL A 174 -14.11 -20.17 9.66
C VAL A 174 -13.42 -20.34 11.01
N ARG A 175 -13.51 -19.34 11.88
CA ARG A 175 -12.95 -19.40 13.24
C ARG A 175 -13.50 -20.59 14.01
N ASP A 176 -14.82 -20.75 14.04
CA ASP A 176 -15.50 -21.80 14.81
C ASP A 176 -15.15 -23.21 14.30
N LYS A 177 -15.02 -23.37 12.96
CA LYS A 177 -14.52 -24.61 12.36
C LYS A 177 -13.07 -24.92 12.73
N VAL A 178 -12.22 -23.91 12.85
CA VAL A 178 -10.83 -24.08 13.27
C VAL A 178 -10.78 -24.48 14.73
N VAL A 179 -11.47 -23.74 15.62
CA VAL A 179 -11.51 -24.04 17.06
C VAL A 179 -12.03 -25.45 17.31
N SER A 180 -13.11 -25.86 16.66
CA SER A 180 -13.71 -27.21 16.83
C SER A 180 -12.82 -28.38 16.38
N ARG A 181 -11.73 -28.12 15.63
CA ARG A 181 -10.76 -29.16 15.24
C ARG A 181 -9.67 -29.39 16.29
N PHE A 182 -9.50 -28.45 17.21
CA PHE A 182 -8.44 -28.46 18.22
C PHE A 182 -8.97 -28.59 19.65
N SER A 183 -10.30 -28.58 19.82
CA SER A 183 -11.02 -28.91 21.05
C SER A 183 -11.49 -30.37 21.07
#